data_103d61f6e84d166eb745ef3f941f843e
#
_entry.id   103d61f6e84d166eb745ef3f941f843e
#
_cell.length_a   1.000
_cell.length_b   1.000
_cell.length_c   1.000
_cell.angle_alpha   90.00
_cell.angle_beta   90.00
_cell.angle_gamma   90.00
#
_symmetry.space_group_name_H-M   'P 1'
#
loop_
_entity.id
_entity.type
_entity.pdbx_description
1 polymer ?
#
loop_
_entity_poly.entity_id
_entity_poly.type
_entity_poly.pdbx_seq_one_letter_code
_entity_poly.pdbx_strand_id
1 'polypeptide(L)'
;NIKVMDEVLRRLRYETGAFVGVYMHALERDTKLLADLLKDCPTDVPPAWHAGQIETSIEMSVVPDLVQMNRAVRDTAHAPAYLGPAFTKTDGTATVKFEDAENIVIPMEHHEYVDSATIGDPFRATKEMGDRAIGMMIDHCARFVEAIKSIKVDIKDRDFPERAW
;
A
#
# COMPACT_ATOMS: atom_id res chain seq x y z
N ASN A 1 1.70 6.45 8.49
CA ASN A 1 2.88 5.87 9.18
C ASN A 1 4.18 5.95 8.37
N ILE A 2 4.16 5.83 7.02
CA ILE A 2 5.37 5.84 6.17
C ILE A 2 6.18 7.12 6.32
N LYS A 3 5.53 8.28 6.40
CA LYS A 3 6.22 9.57 6.59
C LYS A 3 6.96 9.65 7.92
N VAL A 4 6.38 9.09 8.98
CA VAL A 4 7.04 9.00 10.29
C VAL A 4 8.21 8.03 10.24
N MET A 5 8.04 6.91 9.55
CA MET A 5 9.12 5.92 9.37
C MET A 5 10.30 6.49 8.60
N ASP A 6 10.06 7.26 7.54
CA ASP A 6 11.12 7.93 6.78
C ASP A 6 11.95 8.88 7.67
N GLU A 7 11.29 9.67 8.49
CA GLU A 7 11.96 10.57 9.45
C GLU A 7 12.81 9.79 10.47
N VAL A 8 12.24 8.74 11.06
CA VAL A 8 12.97 7.87 12.02
C VAL A 8 14.17 7.20 11.37
N LEU A 9 14.04 6.71 10.14
CA LEU A 9 15.14 6.07 9.43
C LEU A 9 16.27 7.05 9.11
N ARG A 10 15.92 8.28 8.69
CA ARG A 10 16.91 9.34 8.45
C ARG A 10 17.69 9.65 9.73
N ARG A 11 16.99 9.78 10.84
CA ARG A 11 17.58 10.04 12.15
C ARG A 11 18.48 8.88 12.59
N LEU A 12 18.00 7.63 12.54
CA LEU A 12 18.82 6.45 12.87
C LEU A 12 20.08 6.39 12.02
N ARG A 13 19.95 6.59 10.70
CA ARG A 13 21.11 6.59 9.82
C ARG A 13 22.10 7.70 10.15
N TYR A 14 21.60 8.87 10.51
CA TYR A 14 22.43 10.01 10.90
C TYR A 14 23.17 9.73 12.23
N GLU A 15 22.47 9.24 13.25
CA GLU A 15 23.01 9.01 14.59
C GLU A 15 23.96 7.82 14.65
N THR A 16 23.68 6.75 13.91
CA THR A 16 24.39 5.48 14.04
C THR A 16 25.31 5.14 12.86
N GLY A 17 25.14 5.83 11.73
CA GLY A 17 25.78 5.44 10.49
C GLY A 17 25.30 4.11 9.89
N ALA A 18 24.32 3.45 10.50
CA ALA A 18 23.83 2.17 10.03
C ALA A 18 23.12 2.27 8.66
N PHE A 19 23.24 1.21 7.84
CA PHE A 19 22.35 1.03 6.70
C PHE A 19 20.99 0.58 7.22
N VAL A 20 19.99 1.43 7.03
CA VAL A 20 18.62 1.19 7.46
C VAL A 20 17.65 1.44 6.32
N GLY A 21 16.57 0.68 6.26
CA GLY A 21 15.53 0.84 5.27
C GLY A 21 14.23 0.21 5.73
N VAL A 22 13.13 0.56 5.06
CA VAL A 22 11.84 -0.10 5.19
C VAL A 22 11.55 -0.85 3.92
N TYR A 23 11.32 -2.14 4.02
CA TYR A 23 10.76 -2.93 2.94
C TYR A 23 9.25 -2.66 2.88
N MET A 24 8.85 -1.91 1.85
CA MET A 24 7.44 -1.75 1.51
C MET A 24 7.02 -2.97 0.72
N HIS A 25 6.05 -3.67 1.23
CA HIS A 25 5.60 -4.89 0.57
C HIS A 25 5.12 -4.64 -0.88
N ALA A 26 5.53 -5.55 -1.75
CA ALA A 26 5.50 -5.34 -3.19
C ALA A 26 4.10 -5.24 -3.80
N LEU A 27 3.05 -5.65 -3.09
CA LEU A 27 1.66 -5.59 -3.58
C LEU A 27 0.94 -4.28 -3.24
N GLU A 28 1.53 -3.41 -2.42
CA GLU A 28 0.90 -2.14 -2.02
C GLU A 28 1.11 -1.00 -3.02
N ARG A 29 1.86 -1.21 -4.07
CA ARG A 29 2.18 -0.17 -5.05
C ARG A 29 2.31 -0.78 -6.43
N ASP A 30 2.14 0.01 -7.47
CA ASP A 30 2.29 -0.34 -8.89
C ASP A 30 3.63 -1.02 -9.18
N THR A 31 3.75 -2.26 -8.75
CA THR A 31 4.93 -3.08 -8.95
C THR A 31 4.66 -4.09 -10.05
N LYS A 32 5.74 -4.62 -10.61
CA LYS A 32 5.64 -5.73 -11.55
C LYS A 32 4.90 -6.94 -10.94
N LEU A 33 5.09 -7.19 -9.63
CA LEU A 33 4.42 -8.29 -8.94
C LEU A 33 2.91 -8.10 -8.92
N LEU A 34 2.44 -6.89 -8.62
CA LEU A 34 1.03 -6.55 -8.66
C LEU A 34 0.47 -6.70 -10.08
N ALA A 35 1.17 -6.17 -11.08
CA ALA A 35 0.78 -6.29 -12.48
C ALA A 35 0.69 -7.77 -12.94
N ASP A 36 1.67 -8.58 -12.58
CA ASP A 36 1.67 -10.02 -12.90
C ASP A 36 0.53 -10.79 -12.21
N LEU A 37 0.16 -10.37 -10.98
CA LEU A 37 -0.95 -10.97 -10.24
C LEU A 37 -2.31 -10.60 -10.86
N LEU A 38 -2.46 -9.39 -11.34
CA LEU A 38 -3.72 -8.79 -11.78
C LEU A 38 -3.94 -8.79 -13.29
N LYS A 39 -3.00 -9.30 -14.08
CA LYS A 39 -3.04 -9.21 -15.56
C LYS A 39 -4.36 -9.68 -16.19
N ASP A 40 -5.06 -10.61 -15.54
CA ASP A 40 -6.32 -11.21 -16.01
C ASP A 40 -7.54 -10.71 -15.19
N CYS A 41 -7.35 -9.71 -14.31
CA CYS A 41 -8.42 -9.19 -13.47
C CYS A 41 -9.16 -8.04 -14.13
N PRO A 42 -10.49 -7.94 -13.97
CA PRO A 42 -11.25 -6.77 -14.38
C PRO A 42 -10.76 -5.50 -13.67
N THR A 43 -10.80 -4.37 -14.37
CA THR A 43 -10.29 -3.08 -13.91
C THR A 43 -11.39 -2.07 -13.54
N ASP A 44 -12.63 -2.52 -13.45
CA ASP A 44 -13.80 -1.69 -13.15
C ASP A 44 -13.86 -1.21 -11.69
N VAL A 45 -13.10 -1.84 -10.80
CA VAL A 45 -12.86 -1.37 -9.43
C VAL A 45 -11.38 -1.57 -9.08
N PRO A 46 -10.82 -0.77 -8.17
CA PRO A 46 -9.45 -0.97 -7.69
C PRO A 46 -9.29 -2.35 -7.03
N PRO A 47 -8.36 -3.20 -7.50
CA PRO A 47 -8.26 -4.58 -7.01
C PRO A 47 -7.46 -4.72 -5.71
N ALA A 48 -6.66 -3.74 -5.36
CA ALA A 48 -5.64 -3.82 -4.32
C ALA A 48 -5.67 -2.62 -3.34
N TRP A 49 -6.86 -2.23 -2.91
CA TRP A 49 -7.00 -1.23 -1.87
C TRP A 49 -7.49 -1.87 -0.56
N HIS A 50 -8.64 -1.51 -0.03
CA HIS A 50 -9.05 -1.92 1.30
C HIS A 50 -10.13 -2.99 1.23
N ALA A 51 -9.87 -4.16 1.82
CA ALA A 51 -10.75 -5.34 1.77
C ALA A 51 -11.23 -5.69 0.34
N GLY A 52 -10.44 -5.35 -0.68
CA GLY A 52 -10.72 -5.69 -2.07
C GLY A 52 -10.29 -7.11 -2.42
N GLN A 53 -10.22 -7.40 -3.71
CA GLN A 53 -9.95 -8.75 -4.23
C GLN A 53 -8.65 -9.36 -3.68
N ILE A 54 -7.54 -8.61 -3.67
CA ILE A 54 -6.22 -9.14 -3.28
C ILE A 54 -6.13 -9.34 -1.77
N GLU A 55 -6.47 -8.34 -0.96
CA GLU A 55 -6.40 -8.47 0.49
C GLU A 55 -7.30 -9.60 0.99
N THR A 56 -8.55 -9.64 0.52
CA THR A 56 -9.47 -10.72 0.88
C THR A 56 -8.95 -12.10 0.45
N SER A 57 -8.31 -12.20 -0.73
CA SER A 57 -7.67 -13.45 -1.17
C SER A 57 -6.54 -13.88 -0.24
N ILE A 58 -5.71 -12.94 0.19
CA ILE A 58 -4.62 -13.20 1.14
C ILE A 58 -5.18 -13.70 2.47
N GLU A 59 -6.22 -13.06 2.99
CA GLU A 59 -6.87 -13.49 4.23
C GLU A 59 -7.51 -14.88 4.09
N MET A 60 -8.13 -15.19 2.96
CA MET A 60 -8.64 -16.54 2.66
C MET A 60 -7.54 -17.61 2.62
N SER A 61 -6.32 -17.23 2.28
CA SER A 61 -5.17 -18.14 2.26
C SER A 61 -4.59 -18.36 3.66
N VAL A 62 -4.46 -17.31 4.46
CA VAL A 62 -3.73 -17.34 5.73
C VAL A 62 -4.62 -17.64 6.92
N VAL A 63 -5.81 -17.04 6.97
CA VAL A 63 -6.73 -17.11 8.09
C VAL A 63 -8.19 -17.32 7.63
N PRO A 64 -8.47 -18.36 6.85
CA PRO A 64 -9.77 -18.57 6.19
C PRO A 64 -10.94 -18.54 7.19
N ASP A 65 -10.75 -19.05 8.39
CA ASP A 65 -11.79 -19.12 9.42
C ASP A 65 -12.20 -17.74 9.97
N LEU A 66 -11.40 -16.70 9.73
CA LEU A 66 -11.69 -15.32 10.13
C LEU A 66 -12.39 -14.52 9.02
N VAL A 67 -12.42 -15.04 7.79
CA VAL A 67 -13.03 -14.34 6.65
C VAL A 67 -14.54 -14.53 6.66
N GLN A 68 -15.28 -13.44 6.79
CA GLN A 68 -16.74 -13.45 6.86
C GLN A 68 -17.37 -12.92 5.56
N MET A 69 -17.33 -13.72 4.50
CA MET A 69 -17.83 -13.32 3.18
C MET A 69 -19.33 -12.93 3.17
N ASN A 70 -20.12 -13.42 4.11
CA ASN A 70 -21.52 -13.02 4.28
C ASN A 70 -21.69 -11.54 4.72
N ARG A 71 -20.61 -10.88 5.15
CA ARG A 71 -20.55 -9.46 5.49
C ARG A 71 -19.84 -8.62 4.44
N ALA A 72 -19.31 -9.26 3.40
CA ALA A 72 -18.58 -8.56 2.34
C ALA A 72 -19.49 -7.61 1.57
N VAL A 73 -18.94 -6.47 1.20
CA VAL A 73 -19.60 -5.44 0.40
C VAL A 73 -18.65 -5.02 -0.71
N ARG A 74 -19.14 -4.89 -1.94
CA ARG A 74 -18.42 -4.23 -3.02
C ARG A 74 -18.65 -2.73 -2.91
N ASP A 75 -17.58 -1.96 -2.85
CA ASP A 75 -17.64 -0.51 -2.76
C ASP A 75 -16.43 0.15 -3.43
N THR A 76 -16.51 1.46 -3.65
CA THR A 76 -15.45 2.26 -4.24
C THR A 76 -15.32 3.60 -3.51
N ALA A 77 -14.11 4.14 -3.49
CA ALA A 77 -13.92 5.48 -2.93
C ALA A 77 -14.60 6.55 -3.81
N HIS A 78 -15.09 7.59 -3.16
CA HIS A 78 -15.69 8.77 -3.78
C HIS A 78 -15.13 10.05 -3.14
N ALA A 79 -15.19 11.17 -3.84
CA ALA A 79 -14.83 12.45 -3.22
C ALA A 79 -15.89 12.83 -2.17
N PRO A 80 -15.47 13.33 -0.98
CA PRO A 80 -16.42 13.84 0.00
C PRO A 80 -17.33 14.91 -0.58
N ALA A 81 -18.62 14.85 -0.25
CA ALA A 81 -19.63 15.73 -0.82
C ALA A 81 -19.38 17.23 -0.58
N TYR A 82 -18.70 17.57 0.52
CA TYR A 82 -18.36 18.96 0.83
C TYR A 82 -17.33 19.60 -0.11
N LEU A 83 -16.60 18.79 -0.89
CA LEU A 83 -15.65 19.30 -1.89
C LEU A 83 -16.34 19.77 -3.18
N GLY A 84 -17.56 19.31 -3.42
CA GLY A 84 -18.32 19.65 -4.63
C GLY A 84 -17.90 18.87 -5.89
N PRO A 85 -18.58 19.13 -7.02
CA PRO A 85 -18.51 18.26 -8.21
C PRO A 85 -17.22 18.36 -9.01
N ALA A 86 -16.38 19.36 -8.75
CA ALA A 86 -15.08 19.49 -9.40
C ALA A 86 -14.03 18.51 -8.88
N PHE A 87 -14.33 17.81 -7.78
CA PHE A 87 -13.41 16.87 -7.17
C PHE A 87 -13.83 15.42 -7.39
N THR A 88 -12.86 14.58 -7.73
CA THR A 88 -13.06 13.14 -7.93
C THR A 88 -12.08 12.34 -7.07
N LYS A 89 -12.47 11.12 -6.72
CA LYS A 89 -11.66 10.15 -6.00
C LYS A 89 -12.14 8.74 -6.32
N THR A 90 -11.19 7.82 -6.50
CA THR A 90 -11.51 6.43 -6.87
C THR A 90 -10.72 5.41 -6.06
N ASP A 91 -9.84 5.86 -5.17
CA ASP A 91 -8.89 5.02 -4.44
C ASP A 91 -8.74 5.42 -2.97
N GLY A 92 -7.97 4.65 -2.22
CA GLY A 92 -7.70 4.87 -0.80
C GLY A 92 -6.55 5.83 -0.50
N THR A 93 -5.98 6.54 -1.48
CA THR A 93 -4.93 7.53 -1.22
C THR A 93 -5.47 8.72 -0.43
N ALA A 94 -4.58 9.50 0.19
CA ALA A 94 -4.94 10.77 0.85
C ALA A 94 -5.10 11.92 -0.15
N THR A 95 -5.38 11.62 -1.41
CA THR A 95 -5.49 12.63 -2.48
C THR A 95 -6.85 12.60 -3.12
N VAL A 96 -7.28 13.75 -3.60
CA VAL A 96 -8.40 13.93 -4.53
C VAL A 96 -7.88 14.57 -5.80
N LYS A 97 -8.57 14.34 -6.91
CA LYS A 97 -8.31 15.03 -8.17
C LYS A 97 -9.24 16.23 -8.29
N PHE A 98 -8.71 17.34 -8.71
CA PHE A 98 -9.48 18.52 -9.09
C PHE A 98 -9.54 18.61 -10.61
N GLU A 99 -10.74 18.68 -11.18
CA GLU A 99 -11.00 18.71 -12.63
C GLU A 99 -10.26 17.59 -13.41
N ASP A 100 -10.23 16.38 -12.84
CA ASP A 100 -9.51 15.20 -13.34
C ASP A 100 -7.99 15.37 -13.52
N ALA A 101 -7.46 16.52 -13.13
CA ALA A 101 -6.02 16.78 -13.07
C ALA A 101 -5.42 16.32 -11.75
N GLU A 102 -4.23 16.75 -11.45
CA GLU A 102 -3.44 16.16 -10.39
C GLU A 102 -3.82 16.48 -8.95
N ASN A 103 -3.42 15.64 -8.17
CA ASN A 103 -3.56 15.25 -6.79
C ASN A 103 -3.38 16.38 -5.79
N ILE A 104 -4.47 16.76 -5.17
CA ILE A 104 -4.47 17.60 -3.99
C ILE A 104 -4.54 16.71 -2.77
N VAL A 105 -3.59 16.86 -1.85
CA VAL A 105 -3.62 16.15 -0.56
C VAL A 105 -4.57 16.89 0.38
N ILE A 106 -5.63 16.23 0.76
CA ILE A 106 -6.59 16.70 1.75
C ILE A 106 -6.64 15.65 2.86
N PRO A 107 -6.35 16.01 4.13
CA PRO A 107 -6.55 15.09 5.23
C PRO A 107 -8.03 14.69 5.33
N MET A 108 -8.29 13.40 5.24
CA MET A 108 -9.64 12.83 5.25
C MET A 108 -9.64 11.59 6.13
N GLU A 109 -10.70 11.41 6.88
CA GLU A 109 -10.97 10.16 7.55
C GLU A 109 -11.60 9.15 6.57
N HIS A 110 -11.39 7.86 6.81
CA HIS A 110 -11.82 6.82 5.87
C HIS A 110 -13.32 6.87 5.56
N HIS A 111 -14.16 7.11 6.56
CA HIS A 111 -15.62 7.20 6.43
C HIS A 111 -16.11 8.42 5.62
N GLU A 112 -15.24 9.40 5.32
CA GLU A 112 -15.62 10.56 4.51
C GLU A 112 -15.62 10.28 3.01
N TYR A 113 -14.92 9.22 2.57
CA TYR A 113 -14.76 8.89 1.17
C TYR A 113 -15.07 7.44 0.80
N VAL A 114 -15.57 6.64 1.74
CA VAL A 114 -16.10 5.30 1.50
C VAL A 114 -17.14 4.93 2.55
N ASP A 115 -18.28 4.39 2.13
CA ASP A 115 -19.40 4.15 3.01
C ASP A 115 -19.26 2.84 3.81
N SER A 116 -18.68 1.81 3.21
CA SER A 116 -18.61 0.46 3.79
C SER A 116 -17.25 0.06 4.35
N ALA A 117 -16.28 0.94 4.31
CA ALA A 117 -14.87 0.67 4.56
C ALA A 117 -14.17 -0.22 3.49
N THR A 118 -14.88 -0.77 2.52
CA THR A 118 -14.31 -1.54 1.41
C THR A 118 -13.97 -0.62 0.24
N ILE A 119 -12.79 -0.80 -0.34
CA ILE A 119 -12.42 -0.16 -1.62
C ILE A 119 -11.99 -1.27 -2.57
N GLY A 120 -12.92 -1.78 -3.35
CA GLY A 120 -12.72 -2.88 -4.27
C GLY A 120 -13.89 -3.86 -4.30
N ASP A 121 -13.62 -5.06 -4.80
CA ASP A 121 -14.60 -6.15 -4.93
C ASP A 121 -14.10 -7.43 -4.24
N PRO A 122 -14.49 -7.68 -2.98
CA PRO A 122 -14.10 -8.89 -2.26
C PRO A 122 -14.70 -10.17 -2.84
N PHE A 123 -15.80 -10.09 -3.61
CA PHE A 123 -16.44 -11.27 -4.20
C PHE A 123 -15.62 -11.91 -5.32
N ARG A 124 -14.59 -11.22 -5.81
CA ARG A 124 -13.60 -11.75 -6.77
C ARG A 124 -12.41 -12.43 -6.09
N ALA A 125 -12.37 -12.41 -4.78
CA ALA A 125 -11.29 -13.04 -4.04
C ALA A 125 -11.36 -14.55 -4.13
N THR A 126 -10.18 -15.18 -4.21
CA THR A 126 -10.03 -16.64 -4.15
C THR A 126 -8.82 -17.00 -3.31
N LYS A 127 -8.89 -18.16 -2.65
CA LYS A 127 -7.76 -18.69 -1.90
C LYS A 127 -6.53 -18.91 -2.79
N GLU A 128 -6.72 -19.38 -4.02
CA GLU A 128 -5.65 -19.62 -4.99
C GLU A 128 -4.92 -18.35 -5.37
N MET A 129 -5.63 -17.24 -5.52
CA MET A 129 -5.03 -15.91 -5.71
C MET A 129 -4.22 -15.49 -4.49
N GLY A 130 -4.75 -15.74 -3.29
CA GLY A 130 -4.06 -15.46 -2.03
C GLY A 130 -2.76 -16.27 -1.89
N ASP A 131 -2.81 -17.57 -2.14
CA ASP A 131 -1.64 -18.45 -2.12
C ASP A 131 -0.57 -17.98 -3.09
N ARG A 132 -0.97 -17.59 -4.31
CA ARG A 132 -0.07 -17.02 -5.31
C ARG A 132 0.53 -15.68 -4.88
N ALA A 133 -0.29 -14.78 -4.35
CA ALA A 133 0.16 -13.48 -3.86
C ALA A 133 1.22 -13.62 -2.77
N ILE A 134 0.95 -14.45 -1.77
CA ILE A 134 1.88 -14.72 -0.66
C ILE A 134 3.17 -15.36 -1.17
N GLY A 135 3.10 -16.35 -2.04
CA GLY A 135 4.27 -16.97 -2.64
C GLY A 135 5.17 -15.95 -3.34
N MET A 136 4.58 -15.08 -4.16
CA MET A 136 5.30 -14.01 -4.86
C MET A 136 5.94 -13.01 -3.88
N MET A 137 5.25 -12.66 -2.79
CA MET A 137 5.77 -11.75 -1.75
C MET A 137 6.94 -12.37 -1.01
N ILE A 138 6.82 -13.63 -0.59
CA ILE A 138 7.88 -14.37 0.12
C ILE A 138 9.14 -14.45 -0.75
N ASP A 139 9.00 -14.88 -2.00
CA ASP A 139 10.11 -15.00 -2.93
C ASP A 139 10.80 -13.66 -3.18
N HIS A 140 10.02 -12.59 -3.36
CA HIS A 140 10.56 -11.25 -3.57
C HIS A 140 11.29 -10.74 -2.34
N CYS A 141 10.70 -10.90 -1.15
CA CYS A 141 11.32 -10.51 0.12
C CYS A 141 12.62 -11.28 0.37
N ALA A 142 12.64 -12.58 0.12
CA ALA A 142 13.84 -13.41 0.28
C ALA A 142 14.97 -12.92 -0.64
N ARG A 143 14.69 -12.67 -1.93
CA ARG A 143 15.68 -12.10 -2.85
C ARG A 143 16.17 -10.72 -2.42
N PHE A 144 15.27 -9.88 -1.92
CA PHE A 144 15.63 -8.57 -1.38
C PHE A 144 16.59 -8.70 -0.20
N VAL A 145 16.28 -9.58 0.78
CA VAL A 145 17.15 -9.83 1.93
C VAL A 145 18.54 -10.31 1.49
N GLU A 146 18.62 -11.24 0.54
CA GLU A 146 19.92 -11.68 0.01
C GLU A 146 20.67 -10.54 -0.70
N ALA A 147 19.97 -9.72 -1.46
CA ALA A 147 20.58 -8.58 -2.15
C ALA A 147 21.18 -7.56 -1.17
N ILE A 148 20.46 -7.23 -0.09
CA ILE A 148 20.95 -6.22 0.87
C ILE A 148 22.14 -6.72 1.72
N LYS A 149 22.27 -8.02 1.94
CA LYS A 149 23.44 -8.59 2.65
C LYS A 149 24.77 -8.30 1.96
N SER A 150 24.75 -8.11 0.66
CA SER A 150 25.93 -7.81 -0.14
C SER A 150 26.27 -6.33 -0.20
N ILE A 151 25.40 -5.45 0.25
CA ILE A 151 25.59 -4.01 0.21
C ILE A 151 26.64 -3.59 1.24
N LYS A 152 27.76 -3.06 0.75
CA LYS A 152 28.77 -2.41 1.56
C LYS A 152 28.54 -0.90 1.52
N VAL A 153 28.17 -0.34 2.66
CA VAL A 153 28.00 1.12 2.78
C VAL A 153 29.23 1.68 3.46
N ASP A 154 30.04 2.40 2.69
CA ASP A 154 31.08 3.27 3.25
C ASP A 154 30.41 4.59 3.62
N ILE A 155 30.03 4.72 4.89
CA ILE A 155 29.49 5.97 5.42
C ILE A 155 30.69 6.83 5.78
N LYS A 156 31.11 7.63 4.83
CA LYS A 156 32.14 8.65 5.07
C LYS A 156 31.71 9.52 6.22
N ASP A 157 32.66 9.76 7.11
CA ASP A 157 32.52 10.69 8.22
C ASP A 157 31.89 11.99 7.73
N ARG A 158 30.74 12.30 8.28
CA ARG A 158 29.97 13.45 7.85
C ARG A 158 30.29 14.59 8.82
N ASP A 159 31.23 15.42 8.45
CA ASP A 159 31.43 16.73 9.07
C ASP A 159 30.20 17.63 8.79
N PHE A 160 29.08 17.24 9.37
CA PHE A 160 27.96 18.17 9.46
C PHE A 160 28.13 19.01 10.72
N PRO A 161 28.15 20.35 10.59
CA PRO A 161 28.08 21.18 11.76
C PRO A 161 26.83 20.79 12.57
N GLU A 162 26.96 20.78 13.88
CA GLU A 162 25.87 20.47 14.80
C GLU A 162 24.60 21.18 14.33
N ARG A 163 23.63 20.40 13.89
CA ARG A 163 22.29 20.93 13.61
C ARG A 163 21.56 20.95 14.95
N ALA A 164 21.35 22.14 15.47
CA ALA A 164 20.35 22.35 16.51
C ALA A 164 18.98 21.96 15.92
N TRP A 165 18.36 20.96 16.49
CA TRP A 165 16.98 20.55 16.22
C TRP A 165 16.05 21.32 17.13
#